data_0e5e53b9a87235f2bcb853066ed9b7b2
#
_entry.id   0e5e53b9a87235f2bcb853066ed9b7b2
#
_cell.length_a   1.000
_cell.length_b   1.000
_cell.length_c   1.000
_cell.angle_alpha   90.00
_cell.angle_beta   90.00
_cell.angle_gamma   90.00
#
_symmetry.space_group_name_H-M   'P 1'
#
loop_
_entity.id
_entity.type
_entity.pdbx_description
1 polymer ?
#
loop_
_entity_poly.entity_id
_entity_poly.type
_entity_poly.pdbx_seq_one_letter_code
_entity_poly.pdbx_strand_id
1 'polypeptide(L)'
;KKLSGKTVENTSNQLCKSLGGLIGKFHISGMKLKTNISNSRDIVWVEKTINKIKNHITSDQLKLLKYSHRIFEKLFNLDLPYGVIHSDLFRDNVLASKNKVTGIIDYYYSFNGPLIYELAVIANDWCINKDGTIHQRKFTNLISSYNSIREINKKEMKYMNNAMVAAALR
;
A
#
# COMPACT_ATOMS: atom_id res chain seq x y z
N LYS A 1 -6.86 -15.56 -19.95
CA LYS A 1 -6.96 -14.42 -20.89
C LYS A 1 -5.77 -13.50 -20.66
N LYS A 2 -5.02 -13.12 -21.72
CA LYS A 2 -3.91 -12.17 -21.60
C LYS A 2 -4.45 -10.80 -21.21
N LEU A 3 -3.88 -10.17 -20.16
CA LEU A 3 -4.19 -8.80 -19.79
C LEU A 3 -3.60 -7.82 -20.82
N SER A 4 -4.31 -6.75 -21.11
CA SER A 4 -3.86 -5.70 -22.04
C SER A 4 -3.22 -4.55 -21.27
N GLY A 5 -2.37 -3.75 -21.94
CA GLY A 5 -1.70 -2.60 -21.37
C GLY A 5 -0.21 -2.81 -21.18
N LYS A 6 0.44 -1.77 -20.62
CA LYS A 6 1.86 -1.76 -20.24
C LYS A 6 1.97 -1.35 -18.78
N THR A 7 3.08 -1.64 -18.13
CA THR A 7 3.40 -1.15 -16.79
C THR A 7 3.41 0.38 -16.74
N VAL A 8 3.11 0.94 -15.58
CA VAL A 8 2.96 2.39 -15.41
C VAL A 8 4.30 3.01 -15.04
N GLU A 9 4.87 3.80 -15.93
CA GLU A 9 6.10 4.56 -15.65
C GLU A 9 5.77 5.88 -14.92
N ASN A 10 4.76 6.60 -15.42
CA ASN A 10 4.35 7.89 -14.89
C ASN A 10 2.89 7.89 -14.46
N THR A 11 2.64 8.30 -13.23
CA THR A 11 1.30 8.37 -12.67
C THR A 11 0.58 9.67 -13.07
N SER A 12 -0.72 9.58 -13.30
CA SER A 12 -1.59 10.73 -13.53
C SER A 12 -2.77 10.74 -12.55
N ASN A 13 -3.44 11.88 -12.42
CA ASN A 13 -4.66 11.98 -11.63
C ASN A 13 -5.73 10.96 -12.06
N GLN A 14 -5.85 10.72 -13.37
CA GLN A 14 -6.82 9.78 -13.92
C GLN A 14 -6.42 8.32 -13.64
N LEU A 15 -5.14 7.99 -13.72
CA LEU A 15 -4.65 6.67 -13.35
C LEU A 15 -4.83 6.40 -11.85
N CYS A 16 -4.52 7.36 -10.98
CA CYS A 16 -4.77 7.24 -9.53
C CYS A 16 -6.25 7.03 -9.24
N LYS A 17 -7.15 7.77 -9.91
CA LYS A 17 -8.60 7.56 -9.82
C LYS A 17 -9.01 6.16 -10.29
N SER A 18 -8.48 5.71 -11.45
CA SER A 18 -8.78 4.39 -12.00
C SER A 18 -8.31 3.26 -11.06
N LEU A 19 -7.10 3.39 -10.51
CA LEU A 19 -6.55 2.43 -9.56
C LEU A 19 -7.37 2.38 -8.26
N GLY A 20 -7.70 3.53 -7.69
CA GLY A 20 -8.51 3.59 -6.46
C GLY A 20 -9.83 2.83 -6.58
N GLY A 21 -10.57 3.03 -7.67
CA GLY A 21 -11.82 2.30 -7.91
C GLY A 21 -11.62 0.79 -8.12
N LEU A 22 -10.53 0.39 -8.78
CA LEU A 22 -10.20 -1.03 -8.94
C LEU A 22 -9.85 -1.68 -7.59
N ILE A 23 -9.02 -1.03 -6.78
CA ILE A 23 -8.62 -1.54 -5.46
C ILE A 23 -9.80 -1.61 -4.50
N GLY A 24 -10.74 -0.65 -4.56
CA GLY A 24 -11.99 -0.76 -3.80
C GLY A 24 -12.75 -2.05 -4.09
N LYS A 25 -12.89 -2.42 -5.37
CA LYS A 25 -13.53 -3.70 -5.79
C LYS A 25 -12.72 -4.92 -5.36
N PHE A 26 -11.39 -4.85 -5.50
CA PHE A 26 -10.49 -5.93 -5.09
C PHE A 26 -10.61 -6.19 -3.58
N HIS A 27 -10.60 -5.16 -2.76
CA HIS A 27 -10.73 -5.28 -1.31
C HIS A 27 -12.10 -5.83 -0.89
N ILE A 28 -13.22 -5.40 -1.52
CA ILE A 28 -14.54 -5.98 -1.24
C ILE A 28 -14.56 -7.50 -1.52
N SER A 29 -13.88 -7.92 -2.58
CA SER A 29 -13.74 -9.34 -2.89
C SER A 29 -12.81 -10.06 -1.90
N GLY A 30 -11.66 -9.44 -1.59
CA GLY A 30 -10.66 -9.95 -0.66
C GLY A 30 -11.17 -10.15 0.77
N MET A 31 -12.07 -9.27 1.24
CA MET A 31 -12.73 -9.40 2.54
C MET A 31 -13.65 -10.63 2.64
N LYS A 32 -14.16 -11.13 1.52
CA LYS A 32 -15.06 -12.30 1.46
C LYS A 32 -14.29 -13.61 1.39
N LEU A 33 -13.00 -13.58 1.08
CA LEU A 33 -12.20 -14.78 0.96
C LEU A 33 -11.89 -15.35 2.36
N LYS A 34 -12.27 -16.59 2.59
CA LYS A 34 -11.93 -17.34 3.81
C LYS A 34 -10.53 -17.95 3.66
N THR A 35 -9.50 -17.11 3.65
CA THR A 35 -8.11 -17.53 3.53
C THR A 35 -7.31 -17.00 4.73
N ASN A 36 -6.20 -17.66 5.03
CA ASN A 36 -5.24 -17.21 6.04
C ASN A 36 -3.84 -17.19 5.41
N ILE A 37 -3.61 -16.18 4.57
CA ILE A 37 -2.31 -15.97 3.92
C ILE A 37 -1.47 -15.11 4.85
N SER A 38 -0.34 -15.64 5.33
CA SER A 38 0.57 -14.94 6.22
C SER A 38 1.39 -13.88 5.48
N ASN A 39 1.74 -12.81 6.18
CA ASN A 39 2.66 -11.79 5.67
C ASN A 39 4.10 -12.32 5.72
N SER A 40 4.72 -12.54 4.58
CA SER A 40 6.13 -12.97 4.49
C SER A 40 7.12 -11.87 4.92
N ARG A 41 6.66 -10.61 4.98
CA ARG A 41 7.42 -9.45 5.47
C ARG A 41 6.76 -8.88 6.73
N ASP A 42 6.50 -9.76 7.69
CA ASP A 42 5.89 -9.43 8.97
C ASP A 42 6.84 -8.64 9.90
N ILE A 43 6.37 -8.36 11.12
CA ILE A 43 7.13 -7.60 12.11
C ILE A 43 8.46 -8.28 12.46
N VAL A 44 8.50 -9.62 12.50
CA VAL A 44 9.72 -10.39 12.79
C VAL A 44 10.72 -10.27 11.65
N TRP A 45 10.25 -10.31 10.41
CA TRP A 45 11.10 -10.08 9.24
C TRP A 45 11.69 -8.68 9.24
N VAL A 46 10.90 -7.65 9.54
CA VAL A 46 11.36 -6.25 9.64
C VAL A 46 12.43 -6.11 10.72
N GLU A 47 12.19 -6.66 11.91
CA GLU A 47 13.15 -6.62 13.02
C GLU A 47 14.47 -7.28 12.66
N LYS A 48 14.42 -8.50 12.11
CA LYS A 48 15.62 -9.23 11.64
C LYS A 48 16.37 -8.42 10.59
N THR A 49 15.68 -7.77 9.68
CA THR A 49 16.29 -6.95 8.62
C THR A 49 16.98 -5.73 9.21
N ILE A 50 16.34 -5.00 10.12
CA ILE A 50 16.95 -3.87 10.83
C ILE A 50 18.22 -4.32 11.57
N ASN A 51 18.16 -5.46 12.26
CA ASN A 51 19.31 -6.00 12.97
C ASN A 51 20.49 -6.38 12.06
N LYS A 52 20.22 -6.83 10.83
CA LYS A 52 21.27 -7.11 9.84
C LYS A 52 21.98 -5.88 9.34
N ILE A 53 21.22 -4.77 9.13
CA ILE A 53 21.77 -3.56 8.52
C ILE A 53 22.24 -2.49 9.53
N LYS A 54 21.95 -2.64 10.83
CA LYS A 54 22.20 -1.62 11.86
C LYS A 54 23.64 -1.11 11.95
N ASN A 55 24.63 -1.93 11.57
CA ASN A 55 26.04 -1.56 11.57
C ASN A 55 26.49 -0.87 10.26
N HIS A 56 25.60 -0.77 9.26
CA HIS A 56 25.87 -0.19 7.94
C HIS A 56 25.10 1.11 7.70
N ILE A 57 24.39 1.61 8.71
CA ILE A 57 23.56 2.82 8.66
C ILE A 57 23.93 3.78 9.79
N THR A 58 23.57 5.06 9.64
CA THR A 58 23.81 6.05 10.68
C THR A 58 22.91 5.85 11.89
N SER A 59 23.28 6.44 13.03
CA SER A 59 22.45 6.41 14.25
C SER A 59 21.05 7.01 14.03
N ASP A 60 20.93 8.05 13.21
CA ASP A 60 19.64 8.68 12.94
C ASP A 60 18.77 7.85 11.99
N GLN A 61 19.37 7.20 11.00
CA GLN A 61 18.67 6.21 10.17
C GLN A 61 18.15 5.04 11.02
N LEU A 62 18.97 4.54 11.95
CA LEU A 62 18.55 3.46 12.85
C LEU A 62 17.40 3.90 13.78
N LYS A 63 17.45 5.14 14.31
CA LYS A 63 16.34 5.70 15.11
C LYS A 63 15.05 5.78 14.29
N LEU A 64 15.13 6.24 13.05
CA LEU A 64 13.99 6.31 12.12
C LEU A 64 13.40 4.92 11.85
N LEU A 65 14.22 3.94 11.53
CA LEU A 65 13.77 2.56 11.29
C LEU A 65 13.09 1.96 12.53
N LYS A 66 13.67 2.14 13.72
CA LYS A 66 13.06 1.68 14.98
C LYS A 66 11.74 2.38 15.30
N TYR A 67 11.63 3.68 14.99
CA TYR A 67 10.38 4.43 15.11
C TYR A 67 9.31 3.86 14.16
N SER A 68 9.66 3.68 12.89
CA SER A 68 8.74 3.14 11.88
C SER A 68 8.34 1.70 12.17
N HIS A 69 9.24 0.87 12.70
CA HIS A 69 8.95 -0.49 13.16
C HIS A 69 7.86 -0.51 14.24
N ARG A 70 7.95 0.37 15.25
CA ARG A 70 6.91 0.48 16.30
C ARG A 70 5.56 0.92 15.73
N ILE A 71 5.56 1.79 14.71
CA ILE A 71 4.33 2.19 14.02
C ILE A 71 3.75 1.02 13.24
N PHE A 72 4.59 0.24 12.53
CA PHE A 72 4.18 -0.97 11.82
C PHE A 72 3.52 -1.97 12.78
N GLU A 73 4.19 -2.32 13.88
CA GLU A 73 3.66 -3.22 14.91
C GLU A 73 2.30 -2.74 15.43
N LYS A 74 2.22 -1.46 15.81
CA LYS A 74 0.97 -0.87 16.28
C LYS A 74 -0.15 -0.95 15.25
N LEU A 75 0.14 -0.64 13.97
CA LEU A 75 -0.86 -0.66 12.90
C LEU A 75 -1.48 -2.05 12.73
N PHE A 76 -0.65 -3.10 12.72
CA PHE A 76 -1.09 -4.47 12.50
C PHE A 76 -1.80 -5.09 13.71
N ASN A 77 -1.65 -4.50 14.90
CA ASN A 77 -2.37 -4.87 16.12
C ASN A 77 -3.67 -4.09 16.33
N LEU A 78 -4.02 -3.15 15.42
CA LEU A 78 -5.29 -2.43 15.51
C LEU A 78 -6.42 -3.28 14.93
N ASP A 79 -7.59 -3.20 15.56
CA ASP A 79 -8.83 -3.67 14.97
C ASP A 79 -9.25 -2.71 13.84
N LEU A 80 -8.81 -3.01 12.63
CA LEU A 80 -9.09 -2.31 11.37
C LEU A 80 -9.79 -3.27 10.40
N PRO A 81 -10.47 -2.78 9.37
CA PRO A 81 -10.96 -3.62 8.28
C PRO A 81 -9.82 -4.41 7.63
N TYR A 82 -10.03 -5.72 7.54
CA TYR A 82 -9.04 -6.71 7.12
C TYR A 82 -9.53 -7.51 5.93
N GLY A 83 -8.61 -7.93 5.05
CA GLY A 83 -8.90 -8.80 3.91
C GLY A 83 -7.63 -9.17 3.17
N VAL A 84 -7.76 -9.91 2.08
CA VAL A 84 -6.63 -10.16 1.19
C VAL A 84 -6.24 -8.86 0.50
N ILE A 85 -4.98 -8.47 0.67
CA ILE A 85 -4.35 -7.33 0.01
C ILE A 85 -3.22 -7.82 -0.89
N HIS A 86 -2.90 -7.06 -1.91
CA HIS A 86 -1.78 -7.36 -2.81
C HIS A 86 -0.44 -7.04 -2.16
N SER A 87 -0.41 -5.94 -1.44
CA SER A 87 0.71 -5.40 -0.65
C SER A 87 1.97 -4.98 -1.42
N ASP A 88 2.00 -5.12 -2.74
CA ASP A 88 3.13 -4.76 -3.61
C ASP A 88 2.68 -3.97 -4.85
N LEU A 89 1.66 -3.10 -4.70
CA LEU A 89 1.08 -2.33 -5.81
C LEU A 89 1.92 -1.09 -6.19
N PHE A 90 3.18 -1.34 -6.48
CA PHE A 90 4.03 -0.37 -7.18
C PHE A 90 3.63 -0.27 -8.66
N ARG A 91 4.10 0.77 -9.32
CA ARG A 91 3.75 1.09 -10.71
C ARG A 91 4.05 -0.02 -11.70
N ASP A 92 5.10 -0.78 -11.47
CA ASP A 92 5.53 -1.92 -12.29
C ASP A 92 4.60 -3.14 -12.18
N ASN A 93 3.83 -3.24 -11.08
CA ASN A 93 2.85 -4.31 -10.87
C ASN A 93 1.43 -3.94 -11.34
N VAL A 94 1.28 -2.79 -12.01
CA VAL A 94 -0.02 -2.33 -12.53
C VAL A 94 0.06 -2.10 -14.03
N LEU A 95 -0.82 -2.75 -14.78
CA LEU A 95 -0.96 -2.55 -16.20
C LEU A 95 -1.99 -1.48 -16.51
N ALA A 96 -1.66 -0.60 -17.44
CA ALA A 96 -2.56 0.46 -17.88
C ALA A 96 -2.54 0.61 -19.42
N SER A 97 -3.66 1.08 -19.97
CA SER A 97 -3.79 1.53 -21.33
C SER A 97 -4.40 2.92 -21.33
N LYS A 98 -3.69 3.89 -21.94
CA LYS A 98 -4.05 5.32 -21.86
C LYS A 98 -4.12 5.75 -20.38
N ASN A 99 -5.29 6.20 -19.92
CA ASN A 99 -5.53 6.67 -18.55
C ASN A 99 -6.37 5.69 -17.70
N LYS A 100 -6.40 4.42 -18.08
CA LYS A 100 -7.19 3.38 -17.40
C LYS A 100 -6.30 2.22 -16.99
N VAL A 101 -6.40 1.82 -15.73
CA VAL A 101 -5.81 0.58 -15.23
C VAL A 101 -6.57 -0.60 -15.84
N THR A 102 -5.83 -1.56 -16.40
CA THR A 102 -6.36 -2.71 -17.13
C THR A 102 -6.07 -4.03 -16.42
N GLY A 103 -5.14 -4.04 -15.48
CA GLY A 103 -4.81 -5.23 -14.71
C GLY A 103 -3.82 -4.97 -13.60
N ILE A 104 -3.75 -5.93 -12.71
CA ILE A 104 -2.78 -6.04 -11.62
C ILE A 104 -2.09 -7.38 -11.80
N ILE A 105 -0.78 -7.42 -11.59
CA ILE A 105 0.08 -8.59 -11.75
C ILE A 105 0.97 -8.75 -10.51
N ASP A 106 1.60 -9.91 -10.38
CA ASP A 106 2.56 -10.24 -9.33
C ASP A 106 1.99 -10.23 -7.89
N TYR A 107 1.11 -11.18 -7.64
CA TYR A 107 0.47 -11.39 -6.32
C TYR A 107 1.35 -12.13 -5.31
N TYR A 108 2.65 -12.25 -5.55
CA TYR A 108 3.56 -13.06 -4.73
C TYR A 108 3.59 -12.64 -3.25
N TYR A 109 3.48 -11.34 -2.99
CA TYR A 109 3.49 -10.78 -1.63
C TYR A 109 2.09 -10.56 -1.03
N SER A 110 1.04 -11.10 -1.65
CA SER A 110 -0.32 -10.96 -1.13
C SER A 110 -0.47 -11.66 0.21
N PHE A 111 -1.21 -11.04 1.12
CA PHE A 111 -1.50 -11.61 2.43
C PHE A 111 -2.81 -11.05 3.00
N ASN A 112 -3.29 -11.62 4.12
CA ASN A 112 -4.40 -11.05 4.87
C ASN A 112 -3.89 -9.91 5.74
N GLY A 113 -4.30 -8.68 5.43
CA GLY A 113 -3.79 -7.48 6.11
C GLY A 113 -4.82 -6.35 6.22
N PRO A 114 -4.48 -5.28 6.97
CA PRO A 114 -5.31 -4.09 7.04
C PRO A 114 -5.44 -3.45 5.65
N LEU A 115 -6.68 -3.20 5.19
CA LEU A 115 -6.91 -2.65 3.86
C LEU A 115 -6.26 -1.28 3.65
N ILE A 116 -6.17 -0.48 4.72
CA ILE A 116 -5.52 0.83 4.68
C ILE A 116 -4.01 0.75 4.39
N TYR A 117 -3.36 -0.37 4.74
CA TYR A 117 -1.95 -0.59 4.44
C TYR A 117 -1.68 -0.65 2.93
N GLU A 118 -2.56 -1.29 2.16
CA GLU A 118 -2.48 -1.31 0.69
C GLU A 118 -2.59 0.09 0.10
N LEU A 119 -3.55 0.89 0.57
CA LEU A 119 -3.69 2.27 0.10
C LEU A 119 -2.45 3.11 0.42
N ALA A 120 -1.80 2.84 1.53
CA ALA A 120 -0.56 3.49 1.92
C ALA A 120 0.63 3.08 1.02
N VAL A 121 0.75 1.78 0.67
CA VAL A 121 1.74 1.30 -0.31
C VAL A 121 1.58 2.03 -1.64
N ILE A 122 0.34 2.08 -2.15
CA ILE A 122 0.03 2.78 -3.40
C ILE A 122 0.36 4.27 -3.27
N ALA A 123 -0.05 4.93 -2.19
CA ALA A 123 0.18 6.37 -2.01
C ALA A 123 1.67 6.71 -2.00
N ASN A 124 2.50 5.89 -1.35
CA ASN A 124 3.95 6.09 -1.26
C ASN A 124 4.69 5.96 -2.60
N ASP A 125 4.13 5.27 -3.59
CA ASP A 125 4.75 5.17 -4.92
C ASP A 125 4.04 6.06 -5.96
N TRP A 126 2.69 6.06 -5.96
CA TRP A 126 1.90 6.71 -7.00
C TRP A 126 1.67 8.20 -6.76
N CYS A 127 1.69 8.63 -5.49
CA CYS A 127 1.29 9.97 -5.09
C CYS A 127 2.44 10.78 -4.48
N ILE A 128 3.70 10.45 -4.74
CA ILE A 128 4.87 11.18 -4.27
C ILE A 128 5.38 12.12 -5.35
N ASN A 129 5.73 13.34 -4.95
CA ASN A 129 6.47 14.32 -5.73
C ASN A 129 7.99 13.98 -5.72
N LYS A 130 8.76 14.63 -6.60
CA LYS A 130 10.21 14.44 -6.66
C LYS A 130 10.96 14.87 -5.38
N ASP A 131 10.36 15.76 -4.59
CA ASP A 131 10.88 16.22 -3.29
C ASP A 131 10.48 15.34 -2.10
N GLY A 132 9.79 14.21 -2.35
CA GLY A 132 9.32 13.28 -1.32
C GLY A 132 8.00 13.68 -0.66
N THR A 133 7.39 14.81 -1.02
CA THR A 133 6.09 15.23 -0.49
C THR A 133 4.93 14.54 -1.20
N ILE A 134 3.77 14.47 -0.56
CA ILE A 134 2.55 13.91 -1.15
C ILE A 134 1.99 14.88 -2.21
N HIS A 135 1.74 14.36 -3.41
CA HIS A 135 1.01 15.05 -4.46
C HIS A 135 -0.50 15.01 -4.16
N GLN A 136 -1.00 16.03 -3.48
CA GLN A 136 -2.37 16.08 -2.93
C GLN A 136 -3.45 15.69 -3.94
N ARG A 137 -3.38 16.18 -5.18
CA ARG A 137 -4.42 15.90 -6.19
C ARG A 137 -4.45 14.43 -6.62
N LYS A 138 -3.28 13.78 -6.75
CA LYS A 138 -3.20 12.33 -7.01
C LYS A 138 -3.76 11.53 -5.85
N PHE A 139 -3.34 11.86 -4.63
CA PHE A 139 -3.80 11.23 -3.41
C PHE A 139 -5.33 11.37 -3.24
N THR A 140 -5.87 12.58 -3.39
CA THR A 140 -7.32 12.80 -3.33
C THR A 140 -8.07 11.98 -4.37
N ASN A 141 -7.58 11.89 -5.62
CA ASN A 141 -8.22 11.09 -6.67
C ASN A 141 -8.19 9.58 -6.35
N LEU A 142 -7.08 9.08 -5.81
CA LEU A 142 -6.94 7.69 -5.35
C LEU A 142 -7.97 7.39 -4.25
N ILE A 143 -7.93 8.17 -3.17
CA ILE A 143 -8.74 7.93 -1.98
C ILE A 143 -10.24 8.15 -2.25
N SER A 144 -10.62 9.23 -2.94
CA SER A 144 -12.03 9.49 -3.24
C SER A 144 -12.65 8.41 -4.15
N SER A 145 -11.89 7.95 -5.16
CA SER A 145 -12.37 6.89 -6.04
C SER A 145 -12.46 5.54 -5.33
N TYR A 146 -11.52 5.22 -4.46
CA TYR A 146 -11.60 4.05 -3.59
C TYR A 146 -12.83 4.14 -2.67
N ASN A 147 -12.99 5.28 -1.98
CA ASN A 147 -14.05 5.51 -1.02
C ASN A 147 -15.45 5.44 -1.65
N SER A 148 -15.59 5.77 -2.94
CA SER A 148 -16.86 5.63 -3.67
C SER A 148 -17.28 4.17 -3.91
N ILE A 149 -16.35 3.22 -3.77
CA ILE A 149 -16.58 1.78 -3.96
C ILE A 149 -16.62 1.06 -2.60
N ARG A 150 -15.66 1.35 -1.73
CA ARG A 150 -15.53 0.81 -0.38
C ARG A 150 -15.24 1.97 0.57
N GLU A 151 -16.18 2.23 1.47
CA GLU A 151 -16.07 3.31 2.44
C GLU A 151 -14.85 3.11 3.36
N ILE A 152 -14.02 4.17 3.48
CA ILE A 152 -12.93 4.25 4.45
C ILE A 152 -13.52 4.79 5.75
N ASN A 153 -13.56 4.00 6.80
CA ASN A 153 -14.11 4.44 8.07
C ASN A 153 -13.21 5.47 8.80
N LYS A 154 -13.76 6.13 9.80
CA LYS A 154 -13.03 7.17 10.56
C LYS A 154 -11.74 6.65 11.20
N LYS A 155 -11.73 5.39 11.66
CA LYS A 155 -10.55 4.77 12.28
C LYS A 155 -9.45 4.55 11.25
N GLU A 156 -9.77 4.03 10.07
CA GLU A 156 -8.81 3.90 8.98
C GLU A 156 -8.20 5.24 8.59
N MET A 157 -9.04 6.25 8.36
CA MET A 157 -8.56 7.58 7.98
C MET A 157 -7.65 8.19 9.04
N LYS A 158 -7.96 8.03 10.33
CA LYS A 158 -7.11 8.47 11.45
C LYS A 158 -5.71 7.85 11.39
N TYR A 159 -5.59 6.60 10.93
CA TYR A 159 -4.33 5.87 10.89
C TYR A 159 -3.65 5.86 9.51
N MET A 160 -4.15 6.63 8.53
CA MET A 160 -3.57 6.69 7.17
C MET A 160 -2.07 7.06 7.20
N ASN A 161 -1.70 8.12 7.94
CA ASN A 161 -0.29 8.53 8.04
C ASN A 161 0.58 7.44 8.68
N ASN A 162 0.08 6.75 9.70
CA ASN A 162 0.77 5.62 10.31
C ASN A 162 0.94 4.46 9.30
N ALA A 163 -0.09 4.20 8.49
CA ALA A 163 0.00 3.19 7.43
C ALA A 163 1.05 3.56 6.37
N MET A 164 1.16 4.85 5.99
CA MET A 164 2.18 5.31 5.06
C MET A 164 3.60 5.15 5.63
N VAL A 165 3.81 5.46 6.92
CA VAL A 165 5.10 5.21 7.59
C VAL A 165 5.41 3.72 7.65
N ALA A 166 4.42 2.88 8.00
CA ALA A 166 4.58 1.43 8.03
C ALA A 166 4.88 0.85 6.64
N ALA A 167 4.21 1.33 5.60
CA ALA A 167 4.44 0.90 4.22
C ALA A 167 5.82 1.31 3.67
N ALA A 168 6.42 2.37 4.19
CA ALA A 168 7.77 2.82 3.81
C ALA A 168 8.91 1.93 4.36
N LEU A 169 8.62 1.01 5.28
CA LEU A 169 9.57 0.00 5.78
C LEU A 169 9.81 -1.19 4.83
N ARG A 170 9.06 -1.25 3.76
CA ARG A 170 9.04 -2.38 2.85
C ARG A 170 10.21 -2.44 1.88
#